data_8bb7d5e66f99887e9aca01b198bf753b
#
_entry.id   8bb7d5e66f99887e9aca01b198bf753b
#
_cell.length_a   1.000
_cell.length_b   1.000
_cell.length_c   1.000
_cell.angle_alpha   90.00
_cell.angle_beta   90.00
_cell.angle_gamma   90.00
#
_symmetry.space_group_name_H-M   'P 1'
#
loop_
_entity.id
_entity.type
_entity.pdbx_description
1 polymer ?
#
loop_
_entity_poly.entity_id
_entity_poly.type
_entity_poly.pdbx_seq_one_letter_code
_entity_poly.pdbx_strand_id
1 'polypeptide(L)'
;LRLAFGSCHNYGTGLYPAHRAIAAEDLDGFVFLGDYIYESSGIAEDLGSVGDLFVPAPRADTTQRATDLTTYRAKYKLYRSDPDLQANHANHPLLPVWDDHEFRNNYDRESVAADPTRAAAAYQAWFEYMPVMPVDGGTRIHRSVRWGNLAELFLLDTRQYRDRHVGGILNLIFVDSPLQTEGRTMLGDAQRQWLFDGLSTAERDGVRFKLLGNQVMMAPLRLIDLDNDPLRGIFPTLARNAGLYLTDDPWDGYQWERRAVLEHIRDAAIGNVSLLTGDIHMFWTAGLQPDYDDPASPVVANEFVGGALTSTGLDVVGDLADVLGEGARNLSPGFAYTDLRRKGYGVIDIDGTTGTQTVEYRTVDALRFDGEPVTSARFTTREGSVDLTVEEF
;
A
#
# COMPACT_ATOMS: atom_id res chain seq x y z
N LEU A 1 11.47 -0.12 18.48
CA LEU A 1 11.60 -0.44 17.07
C LEU A 1 11.10 0.74 16.26
N ARG A 2 11.93 1.26 15.37
CA ARG A 2 11.58 2.42 14.56
C ARG A 2 11.85 2.15 13.09
N LEU A 3 10.79 2.16 12.26
CA LEU A 3 10.88 1.88 10.84
C LEU A 3 10.29 3.05 10.05
N ALA A 4 10.95 3.45 8.95
CA ALA A 4 10.26 4.21 7.93
C ALA A 4 9.55 3.27 6.96
N PHE A 5 8.48 3.74 6.32
CA PHE A 5 7.80 3.04 5.23
C PHE A 5 7.36 4.01 4.13
N GLY A 6 7.40 3.54 2.90
CA GLY A 6 7.02 4.33 1.72
C GLY A 6 7.05 3.50 0.45
N SER A 7 6.58 4.09 -0.64
CA SER A 7 6.45 3.46 -1.96
C SER A 7 6.48 4.50 -3.08
N CYS A 8 6.40 4.06 -4.32
CA CYS A 8 6.00 4.91 -5.43
C CYS A 8 6.92 6.12 -5.62
N HIS A 9 8.20 5.86 -5.97
CA HIS A 9 9.18 6.92 -6.19
C HIS A 9 9.53 7.11 -7.67
N ASN A 10 8.52 7.39 -8.52
CA ASN A 10 8.75 7.64 -9.94
C ASN A 10 9.86 8.67 -10.16
N TYR A 11 10.88 8.27 -10.94
CA TYR A 11 12.08 9.09 -11.17
C TYR A 11 11.77 10.39 -11.90
N GLY A 12 10.82 10.37 -12.84
CA GLY A 12 10.48 11.50 -13.67
C GLY A 12 9.64 12.57 -12.98
N THR A 13 8.79 12.18 -12.02
CA THR A 13 7.78 13.05 -11.42
C THR A 13 8.25 13.82 -10.19
N GLY A 14 9.43 13.49 -9.64
CA GLY A 14 9.96 14.18 -8.46
C GLY A 14 11.46 14.02 -8.29
N LEU A 15 12.01 14.84 -7.42
CA LEU A 15 13.33 14.69 -6.81
C LEU A 15 13.19 13.79 -5.57
N TYR A 16 14.31 13.40 -4.94
CA TYR A 16 14.28 12.46 -3.83
C TYR A 16 14.61 13.04 -2.44
N PRO A 17 14.09 14.24 -2.07
CA PRO A 17 14.31 14.81 -0.73
C PRO A 17 13.77 13.91 0.39
N ALA A 18 12.72 13.14 0.13
CA ALA A 18 12.22 12.15 1.10
C ALA A 18 13.27 11.10 1.44
N HIS A 19 14.02 10.58 0.46
CA HIS A 19 15.10 9.62 0.71
C HIS A 19 16.24 10.24 1.51
N ARG A 20 16.59 11.51 1.25
CA ARG A 20 17.59 12.22 2.06
C ARG A 20 17.12 12.39 3.50
N ALA A 21 15.84 12.74 3.70
CA ALA A 21 15.25 12.88 5.02
C ALA A 21 15.27 11.54 5.78
N ILE A 22 14.83 10.45 5.14
CA ILE A 22 14.88 9.10 5.72
C ILE A 22 16.33 8.75 6.08
N ALA A 23 17.31 9.03 5.20
CA ALA A 23 18.71 8.74 5.45
C ALA A 23 19.28 9.46 6.70
N ALA A 24 18.69 10.59 7.09
CA ALA A 24 19.11 11.38 8.26
C ALA A 24 18.42 10.94 9.57
N GLU A 25 17.40 10.07 9.49
CA GLU A 25 16.69 9.57 10.67
C GLU A 25 17.43 8.38 11.32
N ASP A 26 17.22 8.18 12.62
CA ASP A 26 17.70 6.99 13.34
C ASP A 26 16.65 5.90 13.25
N LEU A 27 16.86 4.91 12.37
CA LEU A 27 15.89 3.86 12.04
C LEU A 27 16.52 2.48 12.09
N ASP A 28 15.74 1.50 12.52
CA ASP A 28 16.08 0.06 12.43
C ASP A 28 15.91 -0.50 11.01
N GLY A 29 15.20 0.19 10.12
CA GLY A 29 15.02 -0.19 8.73
C GLY A 29 14.05 0.67 7.95
N PHE A 30 14.04 0.45 6.63
CA PHE A 30 13.12 1.09 5.69
C PHE A 30 12.31 0.03 4.95
N VAL A 31 10.99 0.03 5.16
CA VAL A 31 10.03 -0.83 4.48
C VAL A 31 9.63 -0.17 3.17
N PHE A 32 10.03 -0.77 2.05
CA PHE A 32 9.69 -0.26 0.72
C PHE A 32 8.58 -1.10 0.11
N LEU A 33 7.41 -0.49 -0.06
CA LEU A 33 6.16 -1.17 -0.36
C LEU A 33 5.83 -1.27 -1.86
N GLY A 34 6.87 -1.20 -2.71
CA GLY A 34 6.74 -1.36 -4.15
C GLY A 34 6.80 -0.07 -4.96
N ASP A 35 6.76 -0.22 -6.29
CA ASP A 35 7.01 0.85 -7.23
C ASP A 35 8.39 1.51 -7.06
N TYR A 36 9.39 0.64 -6.92
CA TYR A 36 10.77 1.08 -6.88
C TYR A 36 11.29 1.53 -8.25
N ILE A 37 10.74 0.98 -9.31
CA ILE A 37 10.91 1.45 -10.68
C ILE A 37 9.54 1.60 -11.35
N TYR A 38 9.49 2.39 -12.41
CA TYR A 38 8.35 2.44 -13.31
C TYR A 38 8.79 1.92 -14.67
N GLU A 39 8.11 0.91 -15.20
CA GLU A 39 8.47 0.25 -16.45
C GLU A 39 8.32 1.14 -17.67
N SER A 40 7.40 2.09 -17.62
CA SER A 40 7.25 3.14 -18.64
C SER A 40 8.29 4.24 -18.48
N SER A 41 8.54 5.01 -19.53
CA SER A 41 9.46 6.15 -19.50
C SER A 41 8.75 7.49 -19.66
N GLY A 42 7.44 7.49 -19.75
CA GLY A 42 6.60 8.67 -19.91
C GLY A 42 5.43 8.69 -18.94
N ILE A 43 5.19 9.84 -18.36
CA ILE A 43 4.05 10.09 -17.46
C ILE A 43 2.72 9.83 -18.18
N ALA A 44 2.66 10.09 -19.49
CA ALA A 44 1.51 9.87 -20.35
C ALA A 44 1.03 8.41 -20.43
N GLU A 45 1.95 7.47 -20.31
CA GLU A 45 1.59 6.04 -20.40
C GLU A 45 0.85 5.56 -19.16
N ASP A 46 1.09 6.18 -18.00
CA ASP A 46 0.52 5.77 -16.72
C ASP A 46 -0.82 6.47 -16.41
N LEU A 47 -0.98 7.73 -16.81
CA LEU A 47 -2.17 8.55 -16.51
C LEU A 47 -3.11 8.76 -17.72
N GLY A 48 -2.72 8.31 -18.92
CA GLY A 48 -3.45 8.60 -20.15
C GLY A 48 -3.33 10.06 -20.58
N SER A 49 -3.98 10.42 -21.70
CA SER A 49 -3.83 11.73 -22.38
C SER A 49 -4.23 12.97 -21.56
N VAL A 50 -4.86 12.81 -20.41
CA VAL A 50 -5.25 13.94 -19.53
C VAL A 50 -4.13 14.31 -18.56
N GLY A 51 -3.25 13.35 -18.21
CA GLY A 51 -2.18 13.55 -17.23
C GLY A 51 -1.01 14.40 -17.73
N ASP A 52 -0.71 14.37 -19.03
CA ASP A 52 0.46 15.06 -19.61
C ASP A 52 0.47 16.58 -19.46
N LEU A 53 -0.69 17.20 -19.28
CA LEU A 53 -0.81 18.67 -19.27
C LEU A 53 -0.43 19.31 -17.93
N PHE A 54 -0.37 18.55 -16.83
CA PHE A 54 -0.27 19.12 -15.49
C PHE A 54 0.74 18.44 -14.57
N VAL A 55 1.41 17.36 -15.00
CA VAL A 55 2.34 16.63 -14.16
C VAL A 55 3.73 17.24 -14.22
N PRO A 56 4.30 17.67 -13.09
CA PRO A 56 5.68 18.12 -13.03
C PRO A 56 6.64 17.00 -13.45
N ALA A 57 7.62 17.31 -14.30
CA ALA A 57 8.67 16.41 -14.71
C ALA A 57 10.04 17.08 -14.47
N PRO A 58 10.49 17.15 -13.19
CA PRO A 58 11.71 17.87 -12.85
C PRO A 58 12.98 17.22 -13.39
N ARG A 59 12.91 15.97 -13.82
CA ARG A 59 14.01 15.23 -14.45
C ARG A 59 13.48 14.21 -15.46
N ALA A 60 14.31 13.84 -16.45
CA ALA A 60 13.91 12.92 -17.50
C ALA A 60 14.32 11.49 -17.17
N ASP A 61 13.39 10.56 -17.31
CA ASP A 61 13.72 9.14 -17.47
C ASP A 61 14.18 8.94 -18.92
N THR A 62 15.48 8.74 -19.09
CA THR A 62 16.12 8.56 -20.40
C THR A 62 16.19 7.11 -20.85
N THR A 63 15.63 6.18 -20.08
CA THR A 63 15.60 4.77 -20.42
C THR A 63 14.44 4.44 -21.36
N GLN A 64 14.50 3.28 -21.96
CA GLN A 64 13.37 2.76 -22.75
C GLN A 64 12.35 2.09 -21.83
N ARG A 65 11.12 1.93 -22.30
CA ARG A 65 10.11 1.10 -21.64
C ARG A 65 10.67 -0.30 -21.35
N ALA A 66 10.50 -0.76 -20.14
CA ALA A 66 11.02 -2.05 -19.72
C ALA A 66 10.13 -3.19 -20.25
N THR A 67 10.72 -4.06 -21.08
CA THR A 67 10.05 -5.21 -21.69
C THR A 67 10.91 -6.48 -21.65
N ASP A 68 12.18 -6.35 -21.31
CA ASP A 68 13.15 -7.42 -21.20
C ASP A 68 14.17 -7.15 -20.07
N LEU A 69 14.99 -8.12 -19.77
CA LEU A 69 15.95 -8.03 -18.66
C LEU A 69 16.92 -6.83 -18.79
N THR A 70 17.32 -6.48 -20.00
CA THR A 70 18.25 -5.36 -20.25
C THR A 70 17.59 -4.03 -19.91
N THR A 71 16.36 -3.86 -20.35
CA THR A 71 15.58 -2.64 -20.14
C THR A 71 15.12 -2.50 -18.68
N TYR A 72 14.71 -3.59 -17.99
CA TYR A 72 14.45 -3.56 -16.55
C TYR A 72 15.73 -3.18 -15.75
N ARG A 73 16.88 -3.79 -16.04
CA ARG A 73 18.15 -3.41 -15.41
C ARG A 73 18.53 -1.94 -15.64
N ALA A 74 18.18 -1.39 -16.82
CA ALA A 74 18.41 0.02 -17.12
C ALA A 74 17.59 0.94 -16.21
N LYS A 75 16.32 0.59 -15.93
CA LYS A 75 15.49 1.29 -14.96
C LYS A 75 16.14 1.30 -13.57
N TYR A 76 16.49 0.13 -13.03
CA TYR A 76 17.12 0.06 -11.71
C TYR A 76 18.42 0.87 -11.65
N LYS A 77 19.24 0.85 -12.70
CA LYS A 77 20.49 1.65 -12.75
C LYS A 77 20.20 3.15 -12.72
N LEU A 78 19.19 3.60 -13.47
CA LEU A 78 18.78 5.00 -13.48
C LEU A 78 18.33 5.45 -12.09
N TYR A 79 17.35 4.76 -11.49
CA TYR A 79 16.79 5.10 -10.19
C TYR A 79 17.88 5.11 -9.10
N ARG A 80 18.70 4.07 -9.06
CA ARG A 80 19.80 3.93 -8.09
C ARG A 80 21.00 4.84 -8.36
N SER A 81 21.01 5.62 -9.43
CA SER A 81 22.01 6.67 -9.65
C SER A 81 21.78 7.92 -8.79
N ASP A 82 20.59 8.06 -8.20
CA ASP A 82 20.24 9.19 -7.36
C ASP A 82 21.01 9.16 -6.02
N PRO A 83 21.70 10.25 -5.64
CA PRO A 83 22.53 10.29 -4.44
C PRO A 83 21.75 10.22 -3.13
N ASP A 84 20.53 10.79 -3.08
CA ASP A 84 19.69 10.75 -1.88
C ASP A 84 19.16 9.33 -1.64
N LEU A 85 18.79 8.60 -2.71
CA LEU A 85 18.43 7.19 -2.62
C LEU A 85 19.62 6.32 -2.18
N GLN A 86 20.82 6.59 -2.72
CA GLN A 86 22.04 5.89 -2.30
C GLN A 86 22.34 6.11 -0.82
N ALA A 87 22.17 7.33 -0.33
CA ALA A 87 22.38 7.65 1.09
C ALA A 87 21.39 6.89 1.99
N ASN A 88 20.13 6.80 1.61
CA ASN A 88 19.12 6.03 2.35
C ASN A 88 19.51 4.54 2.41
N HIS A 89 19.86 3.94 1.27
CA HIS A 89 20.30 2.54 1.20
C HIS A 89 21.60 2.24 1.94
N ALA A 90 22.48 3.24 2.08
CA ALA A 90 23.73 3.08 2.82
C ALA A 90 23.52 3.10 4.34
N ASN A 91 22.50 3.85 4.80
CA ASN A 91 22.27 4.08 6.23
C ASN A 91 21.30 3.08 6.86
N HIS A 92 20.37 2.52 6.08
CA HIS A 92 19.29 1.68 6.63
C HIS A 92 19.15 0.33 5.92
N PRO A 93 18.89 -0.76 6.66
CA PRO A 93 18.44 -2.01 6.07
C PRO A 93 17.16 -1.79 5.27
N LEU A 94 17.17 -2.22 3.99
CA LEU A 94 16.01 -2.15 3.12
C LEU A 94 15.18 -3.44 3.24
N LEU A 95 13.89 -3.30 3.50
CA LEU A 95 12.89 -4.37 3.59
C LEU A 95 11.87 -4.23 2.44
N PRO A 96 12.25 -4.59 1.20
CA PRO A 96 11.43 -4.29 0.04
C PRO A 96 10.42 -5.39 -0.27
N VAL A 97 9.31 -5.01 -0.87
CA VAL A 97 8.44 -5.84 -1.70
C VAL A 97 8.33 -5.18 -3.08
N TRP A 98 7.88 -5.90 -4.09
CA TRP A 98 7.46 -5.28 -5.33
C TRP A 98 5.99 -4.89 -5.28
N ASP A 99 5.58 -4.00 -6.19
CA ASP A 99 4.20 -3.77 -6.55
C ASP A 99 4.03 -4.02 -8.07
N ASP A 100 3.20 -3.30 -8.76
CA ASP A 100 2.90 -3.60 -10.15
C ASP A 100 3.93 -3.03 -11.14
N HIS A 101 4.46 -1.85 -10.91
CA HIS A 101 5.41 -1.21 -11.83
C HIS A 101 6.78 -1.88 -11.91
N GLU A 102 7.12 -2.78 -10.99
CA GLU A 102 8.29 -3.66 -11.14
C GLU A 102 8.13 -4.65 -12.30
N PHE A 103 6.89 -4.93 -12.72
CA PHE A 103 6.59 -5.69 -13.93
C PHE A 103 5.81 -4.84 -14.94
N ARG A 104 4.56 -4.50 -14.65
CA ARG A 104 3.72 -3.59 -15.42
C ARG A 104 2.47 -3.15 -14.65
N ASN A 105 1.99 -1.95 -14.95
CA ASN A 105 0.84 -1.34 -14.31
C ASN A 105 -0.34 -2.32 -14.16
N ASN A 106 -0.87 -2.41 -12.94
CA ASN A 106 -2.06 -3.17 -12.53
C ASN A 106 -2.06 -4.66 -12.93
N TYR A 107 -0.90 -5.34 -12.95
CA TYR A 107 -0.84 -6.74 -13.37
C TYR A 107 -1.48 -7.71 -12.35
N ASP A 108 -1.85 -8.87 -12.84
CA ASP A 108 -2.45 -9.99 -12.15
C ASP A 108 -1.82 -11.32 -12.61
N ARG A 109 -2.24 -12.45 -12.02
CA ARG A 109 -1.71 -13.77 -12.40
C ARG A 109 -1.94 -14.14 -13.88
N GLU A 110 -3.03 -13.65 -14.48
CA GLU A 110 -3.29 -13.88 -15.90
C GLU A 110 -2.34 -13.06 -16.77
N SER A 111 -1.97 -11.89 -16.32
CA SER A 111 -0.96 -11.04 -16.94
C SER A 111 0.41 -11.70 -16.94
N VAL A 112 0.79 -12.35 -15.84
CA VAL A 112 2.03 -13.13 -15.73
C VAL A 112 1.99 -14.33 -16.68
N ALA A 113 0.87 -15.04 -16.72
CA ALA A 113 0.68 -16.19 -17.62
C ALA A 113 0.66 -15.80 -19.09
N ALA A 114 0.18 -14.60 -19.43
CA ALA A 114 0.15 -14.10 -20.80
C ALA A 114 1.52 -13.65 -21.33
N ASP A 115 2.42 -13.18 -20.46
CA ASP A 115 3.78 -12.75 -20.84
C ASP A 115 4.82 -13.27 -19.83
N PRO A 116 5.03 -14.59 -19.76
CA PRO A 116 5.90 -15.20 -18.76
C PRO A 116 7.38 -14.84 -18.96
N THR A 117 7.78 -14.54 -20.19
CA THR A 117 9.17 -14.14 -20.50
C THR A 117 9.49 -12.77 -19.93
N ARG A 118 8.60 -11.81 -20.10
CA ARG A 118 8.75 -10.47 -19.54
C ARG A 118 8.64 -10.50 -18.01
N ALA A 119 7.68 -11.27 -17.45
CA ALA A 119 7.56 -11.42 -16.01
C ALA A 119 8.84 -12.02 -15.39
N ALA A 120 9.40 -13.07 -16.00
CA ALA A 120 10.66 -13.67 -15.54
C ALA A 120 11.82 -12.66 -15.58
N ALA A 121 11.90 -11.82 -16.63
CA ALA A 121 12.92 -10.78 -16.75
C ALA A 121 12.77 -9.69 -15.69
N ALA A 122 11.53 -9.27 -15.42
CA ALA A 122 11.20 -8.29 -14.38
C ALA A 122 11.60 -8.80 -12.98
N TYR A 123 11.15 -10.00 -12.63
CA TYR A 123 11.46 -10.62 -11.33
C TYR A 123 12.96 -10.88 -11.15
N GLN A 124 13.64 -11.37 -12.21
CA GLN A 124 15.10 -11.53 -12.16
C GLN A 124 15.80 -10.20 -11.90
N ALA A 125 15.43 -9.12 -12.60
CA ALA A 125 15.99 -7.80 -12.38
C ALA A 125 15.75 -7.33 -10.94
N TRP A 126 14.55 -7.51 -10.41
CA TRP A 126 14.23 -7.15 -9.03
C TRP A 126 15.14 -7.86 -8.02
N PHE A 127 15.31 -9.19 -8.12
CA PHE A 127 16.19 -9.94 -7.23
C PHE A 127 17.68 -9.57 -7.38
N GLU A 128 18.11 -9.10 -8.55
CA GLU A 128 19.49 -8.63 -8.76
C GLU A 128 19.77 -7.29 -8.05
N TYR A 129 18.75 -6.47 -7.86
CA TYR A 129 18.90 -5.12 -7.30
C TYR A 129 18.37 -4.98 -5.87
N MET A 130 17.55 -5.91 -5.39
CA MET A 130 17.00 -5.87 -4.05
C MET A 130 17.72 -6.83 -3.09
N PRO A 131 17.89 -6.44 -1.80
CA PRO A 131 18.57 -7.27 -0.80
C PRO A 131 17.66 -8.40 -0.28
N VAL A 132 17.15 -9.21 -1.20
CA VAL A 132 16.25 -10.33 -0.90
C VAL A 132 16.80 -11.59 -1.54
N MET A 133 16.88 -12.66 -0.76
CA MET A 133 17.31 -13.96 -1.28
C MET A 133 16.15 -14.64 -2.02
N PRO A 134 16.35 -15.05 -3.28
CA PRO A 134 15.37 -15.84 -4.00
C PRO A 134 15.06 -17.16 -3.28
N VAL A 135 13.77 -17.50 -3.16
CA VAL A 135 13.31 -18.79 -2.66
C VAL A 135 12.35 -19.41 -3.68
N ASP A 136 12.24 -20.72 -3.67
CA ASP A 136 11.32 -21.48 -4.53
C ASP A 136 11.43 -21.14 -6.04
N GLY A 137 12.66 -20.98 -6.53
CA GLY A 137 12.91 -20.63 -7.93
C GLY A 137 12.91 -19.14 -8.22
N GLY A 138 12.85 -18.29 -7.20
CA GLY A 138 13.02 -16.85 -7.34
C GLY A 138 11.75 -16.06 -7.65
N THR A 139 10.58 -16.61 -7.35
CA THR A 139 9.30 -15.92 -7.58
C THR A 139 8.58 -15.52 -6.30
N ARG A 140 8.91 -16.11 -5.16
CA ARG A 140 8.27 -15.82 -3.88
C ARG A 140 8.97 -14.67 -3.15
N ILE A 141 8.25 -13.59 -2.85
CA ILE A 141 8.76 -12.46 -2.06
C ILE A 141 8.09 -12.34 -0.69
N HIS A 142 6.89 -12.91 -0.50
CA HIS A 142 6.23 -12.85 0.80
C HIS A 142 7.05 -13.60 1.85
N ARG A 143 7.28 -12.92 2.96
CA ARG A 143 8.13 -13.37 4.06
C ARG A 143 7.81 -12.61 5.33
N SER A 144 8.33 -13.06 6.48
CA SER A 144 8.28 -12.27 7.70
C SER A 144 9.68 -11.93 8.24
N VAL A 145 9.74 -10.82 8.99
CA VAL A 145 10.91 -10.39 9.75
C VAL A 145 10.47 -10.14 11.18
N ARG A 146 11.16 -10.75 12.15
CA ARG A 146 10.77 -10.70 13.55
C ARG A 146 11.84 -10.05 14.42
N TRP A 147 11.43 -9.10 15.24
CA TRP A 147 12.26 -8.42 16.24
C TRP A 147 11.94 -8.95 17.65
N GLY A 148 12.49 -10.13 17.96
CA GLY A 148 12.25 -10.80 19.23
C GLY A 148 10.76 -11.05 19.46
N ASN A 149 10.25 -10.66 20.63
CA ASN A 149 8.83 -10.66 20.95
C ASN A 149 8.18 -9.28 20.82
N LEU A 150 8.92 -8.27 20.38
CA LEU A 150 8.36 -6.92 20.24
C LEU A 150 7.45 -6.80 19.03
N ALA A 151 7.94 -7.19 17.87
CA ALA A 151 7.17 -7.05 16.61
C ALA A 151 7.53 -8.12 15.59
N GLU A 152 6.57 -8.45 14.72
CA GLU A 152 6.80 -9.22 13.49
C GLU A 152 6.15 -8.53 12.31
N LEU A 153 6.92 -8.30 11.25
CA LEU A 153 6.49 -7.71 9.98
C LEU A 153 6.28 -8.82 8.96
N PHE A 154 5.06 -8.96 8.47
CA PHE A 154 4.67 -9.84 7.38
C PHE A 154 4.62 -9.03 6.09
N LEU A 155 5.55 -9.27 5.19
CA LEU A 155 5.63 -8.62 3.88
C LEU A 155 4.84 -9.44 2.86
N LEU A 156 3.82 -8.83 2.26
CA LEU A 156 2.89 -9.48 1.35
C LEU A 156 3.30 -9.34 -0.12
N ASP A 157 2.66 -10.11 -0.97
CA ASP A 157 2.66 -9.98 -2.43
C ASP A 157 1.22 -9.93 -2.90
N THR A 158 0.75 -8.78 -3.26
CA THR A 158 -0.64 -8.53 -3.65
C THR A 158 -0.83 -8.49 -5.16
N ARG A 159 0.18 -8.89 -5.96
CA ARG A 159 0.13 -8.76 -7.43
C ARG A 159 0.19 -10.09 -8.17
N GLN A 160 1.23 -10.91 -7.96
CA GLN A 160 1.45 -12.07 -8.83
C GLN A 160 0.43 -13.20 -8.68
N TYR A 161 -0.29 -13.25 -7.55
CA TYR A 161 -1.25 -14.32 -7.25
C TYR A 161 -2.71 -13.90 -7.39
N ARG A 162 -2.97 -12.60 -7.54
CA ARG A 162 -4.33 -12.08 -7.53
C ARG A 162 -5.11 -12.46 -8.78
N ASP A 163 -6.41 -12.59 -8.61
CA ASP A 163 -7.35 -12.74 -9.71
C ASP A 163 -7.39 -11.47 -10.57
N ARG A 164 -7.77 -11.66 -11.83
CA ARG A 164 -7.90 -10.55 -12.77
C ARG A 164 -8.89 -9.50 -12.26
N HIS A 165 -8.61 -8.23 -12.56
CA HIS A 165 -9.55 -7.13 -12.40
C HIS A 165 -10.90 -7.43 -13.02
N VAL A 166 -11.96 -7.00 -12.35
CA VAL A 166 -13.30 -7.12 -12.87
C VAL A 166 -13.55 -6.09 -13.97
N GLY A 167 -13.07 -4.88 -13.78
CA GLY A 167 -13.19 -3.76 -14.71
C GLY A 167 -14.61 -3.30 -14.97
N GLY A 168 -14.74 -2.02 -15.34
CA GLY A 168 -16.01 -1.42 -15.73
C GLY A 168 -16.90 -0.98 -14.57
N ILE A 169 -17.35 0.28 -14.61
CA ILE A 169 -18.13 0.92 -13.54
C ILE A 169 -19.41 0.17 -13.19
N LEU A 170 -20.01 -0.55 -14.13
CA LEU A 170 -21.23 -1.32 -13.89
C LEU A 170 -20.99 -2.55 -13.00
N ASN A 171 -19.77 -3.12 -13.00
CA ASN A 171 -19.42 -4.24 -12.14
C ASN A 171 -19.15 -3.82 -10.70
N LEU A 172 -18.94 -2.52 -10.45
CA LEU A 172 -18.74 -1.94 -9.13
C LEU A 172 -20.05 -1.65 -8.39
N ILE A 173 -21.22 -1.74 -9.05
CA ILE A 173 -22.52 -1.23 -8.54
C ILE A 173 -23.51 -2.32 -8.15
N PHE A 174 -23.48 -3.56 -8.70
CA PHE A 174 -24.61 -4.48 -8.66
C PHE A 174 -24.52 -5.66 -7.67
N VAL A 175 -25.72 -6.21 -7.37
CA VAL A 175 -26.10 -7.18 -6.34
C VAL A 175 -25.30 -8.49 -6.35
N ASP A 176 -24.86 -8.95 -7.51
CA ASP A 176 -23.98 -10.11 -7.71
C ASP A 176 -22.61 -9.64 -8.18
N SER A 177 -22.07 -8.62 -7.51
CA SER A 177 -20.77 -8.07 -7.89
C SER A 177 -19.70 -9.15 -7.88
N PRO A 178 -18.97 -9.35 -8.98
CA PRO A 178 -17.84 -10.27 -9.03
C PRO A 178 -16.78 -9.96 -7.95
N LEU A 179 -16.75 -8.73 -7.40
CA LEU A 179 -15.85 -8.30 -6.33
C LEU A 179 -16.04 -9.09 -5.03
N GLN A 180 -17.24 -9.65 -4.82
CA GLN A 180 -17.62 -10.39 -3.61
C GLN A 180 -17.64 -11.91 -3.81
N THR A 181 -17.28 -12.38 -5.01
CA THR A 181 -17.32 -13.81 -5.33
C THR A 181 -16.47 -14.60 -4.34
N GLU A 182 -17.08 -15.64 -3.77
CA GLU A 182 -16.37 -16.56 -2.88
C GLU A 182 -15.15 -17.18 -3.57
N GLY A 183 -14.02 -17.16 -2.87
CA GLY A 183 -12.75 -17.66 -3.39
C GLY A 183 -11.99 -16.68 -4.29
N ARG A 184 -12.55 -15.51 -4.62
CA ARG A 184 -11.80 -14.46 -5.33
C ARG A 184 -10.66 -13.96 -4.43
N THR A 185 -9.43 -13.99 -4.97
CA THR A 185 -8.23 -13.86 -4.17
C THR A 185 -7.29 -12.73 -4.62
N MET A 186 -6.70 -12.04 -3.66
CA MET A 186 -5.57 -11.12 -3.79
C MET A 186 -4.24 -11.85 -3.56
N LEU A 187 -4.19 -12.71 -2.54
CA LEU A 187 -2.96 -13.34 -2.06
C LEU A 187 -2.72 -14.73 -2.65
N GLY A 188 -3.75 -15.37 -3.19
CA GLY A 188 -3.74 -16.80 -3.48
C GLY A 188 -3.80 -17.66 -2.20
N ASP A 189 -4.27 -18.91 -2.35
CA ASP A 189 -4.52 -19.79 -1.20
C ASP A 189 -3.28 -20.04 -0.33
N ALA A 190 -2.13 -20.26 -0.97
CA ALA A 190 -0.91 -20.61 -0.27
C ALA A 190 -0.39 -19.46 0.59
N GLN A 191 -0.37 -18.23 0.06
CA GLN A 191 0.07 -17.07 0.83
C GLN A 191 -0.94 -16.68 1.90
N ARG A 192 -2.25 -16.76 1.61
CA ARG A 192 -3.30 -16.53 2.61
C ARG A 192 -3.14 -17.47 3.80
N GLN A 193 -2.95 -18.78 3.54
CA GLN A 193 -2.75 -19.75 4.62
C GLN A 193 -1.46 -19.47 5.40
N TRP A 194 -0.37 -19.13 4.72
CA TRP A 194 0.88 -18.72 5.35
C TRP A 194 0.70 -17.50 6.27
N LEU A 195 -0.08 -16.51 5.85
CA LEU A 195 -0.39 -15.32 6.63
C LEU A 195 -1.20 -15.69 7.89
N PHE A 196 -2.23 -16.51 7.74
CA PHE A 196 -3.09 -16.95 8.85
C PHE A 196 -2.30 -17.75 9.89
N ASP A 197 -1.49 -18.71 9.44
CA ASP A 197 -0.64 -19.51 10.31
C ASP A 197 0.42 -18.65 11.00
N GLY A 198 1.01 -17.70 10.27
CA GLY A 198 2.01 -16.78 10.78
C GLY A 198 1.46 -15.86 11.86
N LEU A 199 0.34 -15.19 11.60
CA LEU A 199 -0.32 -14.31 12.57
C LEU A 199 -0.74 -15.05 13.84
N SER A 200 -1.36 -16.24 13.68
CA SER A 200 -1.77 -17.08 14.80
C SER A 200 -0.56 -17.60 15.61
N THR A 201 0.56 -17.87 14.93
CA THR A 201 1.80 -18.28 15.59
C THR A 201 2.43 -17.11 16.34
N ALA A 202 2.50 -15.92 15.72
CA ALA A 202 3.01 -14.72 16.37
C ALA A 202 2.22 -14.38 17.64
N GLU A 203 0.88 -14.46 17.58
CA GLU A 203 0.02 -14.25 18.76
C GLU A 203 0.31 -15.27 19.87
N ARG A 204 0.32 -16.55 19.54
CA ARG A 204 0.61 -17.63 20.48
C ARG A 204 2.00 -17.54 21.11
N ASP A 205 3.00 -17.09 20.35
CA ASP A 205 4.38 -16.89 20.80
C ASP A 205 4.56 -15.62 21.63
N GLY A 206 3.51 -14.80 21.80
CA GLY A 206 3.52 -13.56 22.56
C GLY A 206 4.24 -12.41 21.84
N VAL A 207 4.25 -12.41 20.50
CA VAL A 207 4.70 -11.22 19.75
C VAL A 207 3.68 -10.11 19.94
N ARG A 208 4.16 -8.97 20.44
CA ARG A 208 3.30 -7.88 20.89
C ARG A 208 2.62 -7.13 19.74
N PHE A 209 3.35 -6.81 18.67
CA PHE A 209 2.83 -6.06 17.54
C PHE A 209 3.01 -6.86 16.23
N LYS A 210 1.98 -6.92 15.40
CA LYS A 210 2.00 -7.56 14.09
C LYS A 210 1.84 -6.48 13.03
N LEU A 211 2.84 -6.36 12.16
CA LEU A 211 2.85 -5.39 11.06
C LEU A 211 2.64 -6.14 9.75
N LEU A 212 1.77 -5.64 8.89
CA LEU A 212 1.60 -6.16 7.54
C LEU A 212 2.12 -5.11 6.55
N GLY A 213 3.19 -5.43 5.82
CA GLY A 213 3.66 -4.65 4.69
C GLY A 213 2.83 -5.04 3.46
N ASN A 214 1.90 -4.19 3.10
CA ASN A 214 0.84 -4.42 2.13
C ASN A 214 0.95 -3.38 1.02
N GLN A 215 0.93 -3.80 -0.26
CA GLN A 215 1.11 -2.85 -1.35
C GLN A 215 -0.11 -1.96 -1.49
N VAL A 216 -1.30 -2.55 -1.64
CA VAL A 216 -2.54 -1.88 -2.03
C VAL A 216 -3.50 -1.69 -0.86
N MET A 217 -4.25 -0.59 -0.85
CA MET A 217 -5.13 -0.19 0.24
C MET A 217 -6.19 -1.24 0.58
N MET A 218 -6.34 -1.56 1.87
CA MET A 218 -7.33 -2.51 2.37
C MET A 218 -8.64 -1.84 2.80
N ALA A 219 -8.59 -0.64 3.36
CA ALA A 219 -9.77 0.12 3.73
C ALA A 219 -10.62 0.44 2.48
N PRO A 220 -11.96 0.32 2.54
CA PRO A 220 -12.81 0.53 1.37
C PRO A 220 -12.90 2.00 0.97
N LEU A 221 -12.65 2.28 -0.31
CA LEU A 221 -12.93 3.58 -0.94
C LEU A 221 -14.31 3.56 -1.58
N ARG A 222 -15.35 3.51 -0.75
CA ARG A 222 -16.74 3.48 -1.17
C ARG A 222 -17.28 4.89 -1.34
N LEU A 223 -17.49 5.32 -2.59
CA LEU A 223 -17.98 6.65 -2.95
C LEU A 223 -19.49 6.79 -2.73
N ILE A 224 -20.27 5.71 -2.92
CA ILE A 224 -21.69 5.66 -2.69
C ILE A 224 -22.00 4.37 -1.93
N ASP A 225 -22.60 4.52 -0.77
CA ASP A 225 -23.13 3.42 0.00
C ASP A 225 -24.54 3.09 -0.49
N LEU A 226 -24.70 1.92 -1.11
CA LEU A 226 -26.00 1.40 -1.57
C LEU A 226 -26.63 0.44 -0.56
N ASP A 227 -25.90 0.06 0.47
CA ASP A 227 -26.33 -0.90 1.48
C ASP A 227 -26.87 -0.22 2.77
N ASN A 228 -27.13 1.09 2.71
CA ASN A 228 -27.74 1.81 3.82
C ASN A 228 -29.23 1.49 3.97
N ASP A 229 -29.77 1.62 5.18
CA ASP A 229 -31.14 1.27 5.54
C ASP A 229 -32.24 1.78 4.60
N PRO A 230 -32.26 3.04 4.15
CA PRO A 230 -33.27 3.50 3.21
C PRO A 230 -33.24 2.77 1.87
N LEU A 231 -32.06 2.46 1.34
CA LEU A 231 -31.92 1.78 0.05
C LEU A 231 -32.16 0.28 0.17
N ARG A 232 -31.75 -0.37 1.25
CA ARG A 232 -32.11 -1.76 1.56
C ARG A 232 -33.61 -1.96 1.66
N GLY A 233 -34.33 -1.02 2.22
CA GLY A 233 -35.81 -1.04 2.25
C GLY A 233 -36.44 -1.05 0.85
N ILE A 234 -35.77 -0.45 -0.14
CA ILE A 234 -36.24 -0.38 -1.53
C ILE A 234 -35.70 -1.59 -2.34
N PHE A 235 -34.47 -2.00 -2.08
CA PHE A 235 -33.77 -3.07 -2.81
C PHE A 235 -33.23 -4.16 -1.84
N PRO A 236 -34.14 -4.98 -1.27
CA PRO A 236 -33.74 -5.96 -0.23
C PRO A 236 -32.82 -7.09 -0.73
N THR A 237 -32.55 -7.15 -2.02
CA THR A 237 -31.65 -8.14 -2.66
C THR A 237 -30.23 -7.61 -2.88
N LEU A 238 -29.93 -6.38 -2.41
CA LEU A 238 -28.56 -5.86 -2.50
C LEU A 238 -27.59 -6.74 -1.68
N ALA A 239 -26.45 -7.01 -2.27
CA ALA A 239 -25.37 -7.72 -1.59
C ALA A 239 -24.82 -6.88 -0.42
N ARG A 240 -24.24 -7.55 0.58
CA ARG A 240 -23.48 -6.85 1.65
C ARG A 240 -22.36 -6.03 1.03
N ASN A 241 -22.07 -4.87 1.61
CA ASN A 241 -21.10 -3.89 1.10
C ASN A 241 -21.39 -3.43 -0.34
N ALA A 242 -22.65 -3.45 -0.77
CA ALA A 242 -23.03 -2.93 -2.08
C ALA A 242 -22.77 -1.42 -2.13
N GLY A 243 -22.12 -0.97 -3.20
CA GLY A 243 -21.75 0.42 -3.34
C GLY A 243 -21.03 0.72 -4.64
N LEU A 244 -20.79 2.01 -4.89
CA LEU A 244 -19.87 2.44 -5.93
C LEU A 244 -18.48 2.63 -5.30
N TYR A 245 -17.51 1.86 -5.72
CA TYR A 245 -16.12 1.96 -5.31
C TYR A 245 -15.30 2.79 -6.31
N LEU A 246 -14.23 3.43 -5.82
CA LEU A 246 -13.37 4.26 -6.68
C LEU A 246 -12.66 3.40 -7.74
N THR A 247 -12.17 2.23 -7.35
CA THR A 247 -11.43 1.30 -8.21
C THR A 247 -11.52 -0.12 -7.66
N ASP A 248 -11.27 -1.12 -8.50
CA ASP A 248 -11.19 -2.53 -8.12
C ASP A 248 -9.74 -3.07 -8.07
N ASP A 249 -8.75 -2.19 -8.22
CA ASP A 249 -7.32 -2.55 -8.12
C ASP A 249 -6.90 -2.94 -6.71
N PRO A 250 -7.26 -2.17 -5.65
CA PRO A 250 -6.95 -2.52 -4.27
C PRO A 250 -7.90 -3.61 -3.73
N TRP A 251 -7.93 -3.80 -2.41
CA TRP A 251 -8.75 -4.82 -1.76
C TRP A 251 -10.27 -4.68 -1.98
N ASP A 252 -10.71 -3.55 -2.49
CA ASP A 252 -12.11 -3.39 -2.93
C ASP A 252 -12.48 -4.34 -4.06
N GLY A 253 -11.52 -4.70 -4.89
CA GLY A 253 -11.69 -5.73 -5.92
C GLY A 253 -11.73 -7.17 -5.38
N TYR A 254 -11.42 -7.40 -4.11
CA TYR A 254 -11.21 -8.72 -3.50
C TYR A 254 -11.89 -8.82 -2.14
N GLN A 255 -13.13 -8.36 -2.05
CA GLN A 255 -13.87 -8.17 -0.80
C GLN A 255 -14.06 -9.45 0.01
N TRP A 256 -14.20 -10.61 -0.66
CA TRP A 256 -14.29 -11.89 0.02
C TRP A 256 -13.03 -12.20 0.82
N GLU A 257 -11.85 -12.05 0.21
CA GLU A 257 -10.60 -12.35 0.91
C GLU A 257 -10.22 -11.27 1.92
N ARG A 258 -10.50 -9.98 1.64
CA ARG A 258 -10.40 -8.91 2.64
C ARG A 258 -11.15 -9.29 3.92
N ARG A 259 -12.41 -9.69 3.77
CA ARG A 259 -13.21 -10.14 4.91
C ARG A 259 -12.58 -11.34 5.60
N ALA A 260 -12.15 -12.35 4.87
CA ALA A 260 -11.54 -13.54 5.43
C ALA A 260 -10.28 -13.23 6.26
N VAL A 261 -9.43 -12.28 5.81
CA VAL A 261 -8.25 -11.83 6.57
C VAL A 261 -8.67 -11.13 7.86
N LEU A 262 -9.62 -10.20 7.80
CA LEU A 262 -10.06 -9.43 8.96
C LEU A 262 -10.86 -10.28 9.95
N GLU A 263 -11.66 -11.23 9.46
CA GLU A 263 -12.35 -12.23 10.29
C GLU A 263 -11.35 -13.16 11.01
N HIS A 264 -10.29 -13.57 10.33
CA HIS A 264 -9.24 -14.37 10.96
C HIS A 264 -8.56 -13.62 12.10
N ILE A 265 -8.25 -12.32 11.92
CA ILE A 265 -7.69 -11.47 12.99
C ILE A 265 -8.65 -11.41 14.17
N ARG A 266 -9.95 -11.18 13.94
CA ARG A 266 -10.99 -11.15 14.97
C ARG A 266 -11.14 -12.49 15.70
N ASP A 267 -11.33 -13.57 14.94
CA ASP A 267 -11.76 -14.86 15.47
C ASP A 267 -10.62 -15.60 16.20
N ALA A 268 -9.38 -15.38 15.76
CA ALA A 268 -8.18 -15.85 16.45
C ALA A 268 -7.70 -14.88 17.55
N ALA A 269 -8.46 -13.80 17.83
CA ALA A 269 -8.15 -12.78 18.82
C ALA A 269 -6.72 -12.20 18.69
N ILE A 270 -6.26 -11.97 17.46
CA ILE A 270 -4.92 -11.45 17.17
C ILE A 270 -4.93 -9.94 17.43
N GLY A 271 -4.19 -9.52 18.45
CA GLY A 271 -4.12 -8.11 18.87
C GLY A 271 -3.00 -7.32 18.18
N ASN A 272 -3.12 -5.97 18.23
CA ASN A 272 -2.09 -5.02 17.80
C ASN A 272 -1.62 -5.23 16.36
N VAL A 273 -2.57 -5.36 15.44
CA VAL A 273 -2.30 -5.50 14.00
C VAL A 273 -2.35 -4.13 13.34
N SER A 274 -1.29 -3.79 12.60
CA SER A 274 -1.20 -2.56 11.81
C SER A 274 -0.75 -2.87 10.38
N LEU A 275 -1.41 -2.27 9.41
CA LEU A 275 -1.02 -2.36 8.00
C LEU A 275 -0.22 -1.11 7.61
N LEU A 276 0.90 -1.32 6.93
CA LEU A 276 1.71 -0.29 6.28
C LEU A 276 1.49 -0.45 4.78
N THR A 277 0.91 0.57 4.14
CA THR A 277 0.37 0.46 2.78
C THR A 277 0.93 1.55 1.86
N GLY A 278 1.00 1.26 0.54
CA GLY A 278 1.48 2.15 -0.53
C GLY A 278 0.48 2.35 -1.66
N ASP A 279 0.94 2.32 -2.91
CA ASP A 279 0.23 2.29 -4.21
C ASP A 279 -0.60 3.54 -4.54
N ILE A 280 -1.53 3.95 -3.71
CA ILE A 280 -2.57 4.94 -4.05
C ILE A 280 -2.07 6.39 -4.16
N HIS A 281 -0.78 6.65 -3.91
CA HIS A 281 -0.10 7.95 -4.01
C HIS A 281 -0.64 9.06 -3.09
N MET A 282 -1.38 8.71 -2.05
CA MET A 282 -2.05 9.60 -1.11
C MET A 282 -1.92 9.05 0.30
N PHE A 283 -2.01 9.91 1.33
CA PHE A 283 -2.01 9.47 2.72
C PHE A 283 -3.42 9.20 3.22
N TRP A 284 -3.61 8.05 3.86
CA TRP A 284 -4.85 7.66 4.49
C TRP A 284 -4.58 6.96 5.81
N THR A 285 -5.48 7.11 6.77
CA THR A 285 -5.49 6.28 7.98
C THR A 285 -6.90 5.81 8.27
N ALA A 286 -7.07 4.52 8.48
CA ALA A 286 -8.38 3.92 8.69
C ALA A 286 -8.35 2.79 9.73
N GLY A 287 -9.45 2.64 10.47
CA GLY A 287 -9.76 1.43 11.21
C GLY A 287 -10.35 0.37 10.28
N LEU A 288 -9.85 -0.86 10.35
CA LEU A 288 -10.30 -1.96 9.50
C LEU A 288 -11.30 -2.85 10.23
N GLN A 289 -12.44 -3.09 9.59
CA GLN A 289 -13.55 -3.90 10.09
C GLN A 289 -13.83 -5.08 9.16
N PRO A 290 -14.17 -6.27 9.67
CA PRO A 290 -14.59 -7.40 8.84
C PRO A 290 -15.84 -7.10 8.00
N ASP A 291 -16.74 -6.30 8.53
CA ASP A 291 -18.00 -5.93 7.89
C ASP A 291 -18.29 -4.45 8.08
N TYR A 292 -18.23 -3.67 7.01
CA TYR A 292 -18.45 -2.23 7.05
C TYR A 292 -19.93 -1.82 7.02
N ASP A 293 -20.84 -2.76 6.79
CA ASP A 293 -22.29 -2.53 6.83
C ASP A 293 -22.92 -2.92 8.16
N ASP A 294 -22.16 -3.60 9.01
CA ASP A 294 -22.59 -3.91 10.39
C ASP A 294 -21.97 -2.90 11.36
N PRO A 295 -22.75 -1.96 11.90
CA PRO A 295 -22.22 -0.99 12.87
C PRO A 295 -21.71 -1.64 14.17
N ALA A 296 -22.05 -2.91 14.42
CA ALA A 296 -21.51 -3.68 15.54
C ALA A 296 -20.21 -4.42 15.20
N SER A 297 -19.77 -4.42 13.93
CA SER A 297 -18.51 -5.03 13.52
C SER A 297 -17.34 -4.29 14.15
N PRO A 298 -16.45 -4.98 14.92
CA PRO A 298 -15.38 -4.30 15.60
C PRO A 298 -14.26 -3.89 14.63
N VAL A 299 -13.57 -2.80 14.93
CA VAL A 299 -12.24 -2.53 14.36
C VAL A 299 -11.27 -3.58 14.89
N VAL A 300 -10.52 -4.23 14.00
CA VAL A 300 -9.59 -5.32 14.34
C VAL A 300 -8.14 -5.00 14.00
N ALA A 301 -7.90 -4.00 13.18
CA ALA A 301 -6.58 -3.52 12.78
C ALA A 301 -6.65 -2.04 12.38
N ASN A 302 -5.50 -1.38 12.31
CA ASN A 302 -5.38 -0.03 11.75
C ASN A 302 -4.54 -0.07 10.47
N GLU A 303 -4.93 0.68 9.44
CA GLU A 303 -4.17 0.84 8.21
C GLU A 303 -3.60 2.24 8.11
N PHE A 304 -2.31 2.30 7.76
CA PHE A 304 -1.55 3.52 7.54
C PHE A 304 -0.99 3.51 6.12
N VAL A 305 -1.58 4.32 5.25
CA VAL A 305 -1.15 4.48 3.86
C VAL A 305 -0.13 5.61 3.80
N GLY A 306 1.12 5.28 3.40
CA GLY A 306 2.28 6.17 3.54
C GLY A 306 2.44 7.23 2.44
N GLY A 307 1.44 7.44 1.60
CA GLY A 307 1.53 8.34 0.44
C GLY A 307 2.49 7.82 -0.64
N ALA A 308 2.91 8.70 -1.53
CA ALA A 308 3.98 8.43 -2.50
C ALA A 308 5.21 9.28 -2.18
N LEU A 309 6.41 8.72 -2.41
CA LEU A 309 7.65 9.49 -2.24
C LEU A 309 7.78 10.58 -3.30
N THR A 310 7.35 10.30 -4.56
CA THR A 310 7.35 11.26 -5.66
C THR A 310 6.23 11.09 -6.67
N SER A 311 5.66 9.89 -6.80
CA SER A 311 4.71 9.57 -7.86
C SER A 311 3.46 10.44 -7.78
N THR A 312 2.97 10.86 -8.94
CA THR A 312 1.81 11.75 -9.05
C THR A 312 0.53 11.06 -8.61
N GLY A 313 -0.29 11.77 -7.87
CA GLY A 313 -1.64 11.38 -7.45
C GLY A 313 -2.63 12.50 -7.74
N LEU A 314 -3.53 12.80 -6.81
CA LEU A 314 -4.48 13.91 -6.94
C LEU A 314 -3.86 15.30 -6.68
N ASP A 315 -2.57 15.40 -6.40
CA ASP A 315 -1.83 16.67 -6.33
C ASP A 315 -1.97 17.53 -7.58
N VAL A 316 -2.19 16.91 -8.74
CA VAL A 316 -2.39 17.60 -10.04
C VAL A 316 -3.64 18.48 -10.08
N VAL A 317 -4.63 18.25 -9.23
CA VAL A 317 -5.85 19.08 -9.17
C VAL A 317 -5.76 20.17 -8.08
N GLY A 318 -4.60 20.32 -7.43
CA GLY A 318 -4.34 21.38 -6.45
C GLY A 318 -5.30 21.33 -5.26
N ASP A 319 -5.84 22.49 -4.86
CA ASP A 319 -6.72 22.62 -3.67
C ASP A 319 -8.03 21.80 -3.77
N LEU A 320 -8.42 21.37 -4.98
CA LEU A 320 -9.57 20.47 -5.13
C LEU A 320 -9.32 19.10 -4.47
N ALA A 321 -8.05 18.64 -4.39
CA ALA A 321 -7.71 17.43 -3.69
C ALA A 321 -8.10 17.47 -2.21
N ASP A 322 -7.94 18.62 -1.55
CA ASP A 322 -8.29 18.79 -0.13
C ASP A 322 -9.82 18.63 0.07
N VAL A 323 -10.63 19.24 -0.82
CA VAL A 323 -12.10 19.09 -0.81
C VAL A 323 -12.53 17.64 -1.07
N LEU A 324 -11.86 16.95 -1.99
CA LEU A 324 -12.12 15.54 -2.27
C LEU A 324 -11.75 14.65 -1.08
N GLY A 325 -10.66 14.96 -0.37
CA GLY A 325 -10.24 14.26 0.84
C GLY A 325 -11.25 14.37 1.98
N GLU A 326 -11.75 15.58 2.25
CA GLU A 326 -12.84 15.77 3.21
C GLU A 326 -14.10 15.01 2.80
N GLY A 327 -14.45 15.06 1.51
CA GLY A 327 -15.59 14.31 0.97
C GLY A 327 -15.44 12.81 1.21
N ALA A 328 -14.27 12.24 0.93
CA ALA A 328 -13.99 10.82 1.12
C ALA A 328 -14.07 10.41 2.61
N ARG A 329 -13.52 11.21 3.54
CA ARG A 329 -13.66 10.97 4.98
C ARG A 329 -15.14 10.92 5.43
N ASN A 330 -15.99 11.76 4.85
CA ASN A 330 -17.40 11.84 5.20
C ASN A 330 -18.26 10.74 4.58
N LEU A 331 -17.82 10.18 3.45
CA LEU A 331 -18.59 9.19 2.68
C LEU A 331 -18.20 7.74 3.01
N SER A 332 -16.94 7.51 3.40
CA SER A 332 -16.45 6.17 3.70
C SER A 332 -16.22 6.01 5.20
N PRO A 333 -16.90 5.07 5.85
CA PRO A 333 -16.74 4.84 7.28
C PRO A 333 -15.32 4.35 7.62
N GLY A 334 -14.81 4.79 8.77
CA GLY A 334 -13.55 4.30 9.33
C GLY A 334 -12.31 5.14 9.01
N PHE A 335 -12.38 6.17 8.13
CA PHE A 335 -11.23 7.03 7.89
C PHE A 335 -11.01 8.04 9.02
N ALA A 336 -9.84 7.94 9.65
CA ALA A 336 -9.37 8.87 10.68
C ALA A 336 -8.61 10.07 10.08
N TYR A 337 -7.96 9.88 8.91
CA TYR A 337 -7.15 10.91 8.25
C TYR A 337 -7.10 10.70 6.74
N THR A 338 -7.01 11.81 6.00
CA THR A 338 -6.77 11.82 4.55
C THR A 338 -5.93 13.03 4.16
N ASP A 339 -4.96 12.82 3.27
CA ASP A 339 -4.23 13.88 2.56
C ASP A 339 -3.96 13.39 1.13
N LEU A 340 -4.71 13.95 0.20
CA LEU A 340 -4.71 13.51 -1.20
C LEU A 340 -3.68 14.25 -2.07
N ARG A 341 -2.89 15.14 -1.47
CA ARG A 341 -2.06 16.07 -2.22
C ARG A 341 -0.57 15.97 -1.93
N ARG A 342 -0.20 15.81 -0.66
CA ARG A 342 1.21 15.87 -0.27
C ARG A 342 1.96 14.58 -0.59
N LYS A 343 3.28 14.69 -0.80
CA LYS A 343 4.22 13.58 -0.99
C LYS A 343 5.01 13.36 0.30
N GLY A 344 5.53 12.15 0.48
CA GLY A 344 6.34 11.85 1.64
C GLY A 344 6.37 10.38 2.03
N TYR A 345 6.52 10.11 3.32
CA TYR A 345 6.69 8.77 3.88
C TYR A 345 6.07 8.68 5.27
N GLY A 346 5.88 7.46 5.75
CA GLY A 346 5.48 7.20 7.13
C GLY A 346 6.68 6.76 7.98
N VAL A 347 6.62 7.06 9.29
CA VAL A 347 7.52 6.50 10.31
C VAL A 347 6.67 5.84 11.38
N ILE A 348 6.92 4.56 11.65
CA ILE A 348 6.30 3.83 12.77
C ILE A 348 7.34 3.63 13.86
N ASP A 349 6.99 3.99 15.09
CA ASP A 349 7.78 3.80 16.30
C ASP A 349 7.01 2.94 17.30
N ILE A 350 7.62 1.85 17.74
CA ILE A 350 7.06 0.93 18.73
C ILE A 350 7.94 0.93 19.97
N ASP A 351 7.48 1.60 21.03
CA ASP A 351 8.12 1.58 22.32
C ASP A 351 7.71 0.35 23.14
N GLY A 352 8.61 -0.60 23.24
CA GLY A 352 8.40 -1.82 24.01
C GLY A 352 8.27 -1.60 25.51
N THR A 353 8.73 -0.46 26.06
CA THR A 353 8.66 -0.14 27.49
C THR A 353 7.27 0.34 27.87
N THR A 354 6.70 1.22 27.08
CA THR A 354 5.38 1.81 27.34
C THR A 354 4.24 1.05 26.69
N GLY A 355 4.53 0.17 25.74
CA GLY A 355 3.50 -0.49 24.91
C GLY A 355 2.80 0.47 23.98
N THR A 356 3.49 1.55 23.56
CA THR A 356 2.92 2.57 22.66
C THR A 356 3.44 2.37 21.25
N GLN A 357 2.54 2.41 20.27
CA GLN A 357 2.86 2.52 18.86
C GLN A 357 2.47 3.91 18.37
N THR A 358 3.40 4.59 17.72
CA THR A 358 3.18 5.91 17.10
C THR A 358 3.49 5.80 15.61
N VAL A 359 2.62 6.33 14.77
CA VAL A 359 2.87 6.49 13.34
C VAL A 359 2.84 7.98 13.01
N GLU A 360 3.86 8.48 12.31
CA GLU A 360 3.91 9.85 11.83
C GLU A 360 3.95 9.88 10.31
N TYR A 361 3.18 10.76 9.70
CA TYR A 361 3.35 11.09 8.28
C TYR A 361 4.26 12.30 8.14
N ARG A 362 5.32 12.12 7.36
CA ARG A 362 6.35 13.10 7.03
C ARG A 362 6.17 13.53 5.58
N THR A 363 5.70 14.76 5.38
CA THR A 363 5.48 15.31 4.04
C THR A 363 6.67 16.16 3.59
N VAL A 364 6.97 16.09 2.29
CA VAL A 364 8.07 16.83 1.66
C VAL A 364 7.61 17.47 0.35
N ASP A 365 8.25 18.56 -0.04
CA ASP A 365 8.11 19.10 -1.40
C ASP A 365 9.05 18.32 -2.34
N ALA A 366 8.50 17.34 -3.05
CA ALA A 366 9.25 16.47 -3.94
C ALA A 366 9.77 17.18 -5.22
N LEU A 367 9.38 18.43 -5.45
CA LEU A 367 9.86 19.22 -6.59
C LEU A 367 11.10 20.07 -6.24
N ARG A 368 11.51 20.07 -4.97
CA ARG A 368 12.64 20.87 -4.48
C ARG A 368 13.77 19.99 -4.00
N PHE A 369 15.01 20.33 -4.39
CA PHE A 369 16.21 19.66 -3.85
C PHE A 369 16.40 19.88 -2.34
N ASP A 370 15.95 21.00 -1.82
CA ASP A 370 16.08 21.40 -0.40
C ASP A 370 14.78 21.17 0.40
N GLY A 371 13.87 20.33 -0.11
CA GLY A 371 12.63 19.98 0.57
C GLY A 371 12.92 19.33 1.93
N GLU A 372 12.52 19.99 3.01
CA GLU A 372 12.65 19.46 4.38
C GLU A 372 11.35 18.74 4.77
N PRO A 373 11.43 17.64 5.53
CA PRO A 373 10.25 16.92 5.98
C PRO A 373 9.50 17.72 7.07
N VAL A 374 8.18 17.69 6.98
CA VAL A 374 7.28 18.24 7.98
C VAL A 374 6.36 17.14 8.47
N THR A 375 6.20 16.98 9.78
CA THR A 375 5.17 16.09 10.32
C THR A 375 3.80 16.69 10.03
N SER A 376 2.98 15.98 9.28
CA SER A 376 1.63 16.45 8.92
C SER A 376 0.54 15.81 9.78
N ALA A 377 0.80 14.60 10.28
CA ALA A 377 -0.10 13.91 11.20
C ALA A 377 0.66 12.93 12.09
N ARG A 378 0.13 12.68 13.27
CA ARG A 378 0.59 11.66 14.21
C ARG A 378 -0.58 10.85 14.71
N PHE A 379 -0.40 9.53 14.74
CA PHE A 379 -1.38 8.57 15.22
C PHE A 379 -0.75 7.76 16.33
N THR A 380 -1.44 7.67 17.46
CA THR A 380 -0.93 6.91 18.62
C THR A 380 -1.94 5.86 19.03
N THR A 381 -1.48 4.62 19.18
CA THR A 381 -2.23 3.52 19.78
C THR A 381 -1.46 2.92 20.95
N ARG A 382 -2.15 2.15 21.79
CA ARG A 382 -1.55 1.39 22.87
C ARG A 382 -1.75 -0.10 22.66
N GLU A 383 -0.81 -0.89 23.11
CA GLU A 383 -0.92 -2.34 23.16
C GLU A 383 -2.25 -2.77 23.79
N GLY A 384 -2.97 -3.68 23.13
CA GLY A 384 -4.29 -4.14 23.52
C GLY A 384 -5.45 -3.22 23.10
N SER A 385 -5.19 -2.14 22.35
CA SER A 385 -6.22 -1.27 21.79
C SER A 385 -6.02 -1.04 20.28
N VAL A 386 -7.12 -0.81 19.59
CA VAL A 386 -7.16 -0.33 18.21
C VAL A 386 -7.53 1.15 18.11
N ASP A 387 -7.82 1.79 19.25
CA ASP A 387 -8.22 3.19 19.29
C ASP A 387 -7.05 4.09 18.90
N LEU A 388 -7.29 5.00 17.95
CA LEU A 388 -6.31 5.97 17.48
C LEU A 388 -6.53 7.33 18.15
N THR A 389 -5.46 7.86 18.76
CA THR A 389 -5.38 9.29 19.01
C THR A 389 -4.75 9.95 17.79
N VAL A 390 -5.40 10.95 17.22
CA VAL A 390 -4.98 11.64 16.00
C VAL A 390 -4.58 13.08 16.32
N GLU A 391 -3.40 13.49 15.88
CA GLU A 391 -2.92 14.86 15.91
C GLU A 391 -2.57 15.29 14.48
N GLU A 392 -3.19 16.37 13.99
CA GLU A 392 -2.91 16.97 12.68
C GLU A 392 -2.13 18.28 12.88
N PHE A 393 -1.10 18.57 11.99
CA PHE A 393 -0.17 19.68 12.13
C PHE A 393 -0.15 20.61 10.91
#